data_a43f3afd501a088bef9702e8ebf1781b
#
_entry.id   a43f3afd501a088bef9702e8ebf1781b
#
_cell.length_a   1.000
_cell.length_b   1.000
_cell.length_c   1.000
_cell.angle_alpha   90.00
_cell.angle_beta   90.00
_cell.angle_gamma   90.00
#
_symmetry.space_group_name_H-M   'P 1'
#
loop_
_entity.id
_entity.type
_entity.pdbx_description
1 polymer ?
#
loop_
_entity_poly.entity_id
_entity_poly.type
_entity_poly.pdbx_seq_one_letter_code
_entity_poly.pdbx_strand_id
1 'polypeptide(L)'
;MMKEKSQVMDIDRSIYDIKDVENDAYRIKNGLTSEIIEKISKEKNDPIWMQQFRLQALQIYNEIPTPDWGPSLEGLDMDNIATYVRPNTKMQNNWKNVPQDIKDTFERLGIPQAERKSLAGVGAQYDSELVYHNVRSEVAQEGVVYMDIESAMKGEYADMVRKYFMKLVTPRDHKFAALHGAVWSGGSFVYVPKGVQLSIPLQSYFRLNAKGAGQFEHTLIIVDEGASLHFIEGCSAPKYNVANLHAGCVELYVKKNAKLRYSTIENWSKNMYNLNTKRALVEEGGTIEWVSGSFGSHIGCLYPMSILKGDNSKMEFTGVTFAGSGQNLDTGAKVVHVGKNTSSFMNTRSISKSGGISTFRSSVVVEKSAKKAKSSVSCQSLMLDSESRSDTIPAMDIRTKDAAIGHEAKIGNISGDSVFYLMSRGMTEEDARALIVSGFADNVSKELPVEYAVEMNNLIRLEMKGSIG
;
A
#
# COMPACT_ATOMS: atom_id res chain seq x y z
N MET A 1 5.95 -3.13 -48.91
CA MET A 1 6.46 -2.92 -47.57
C MET A 1 5.24 -3.04 -46.61
N MET A 2 5.10 -4.18 -45.97
CA MET A 2 4.06 -4.42 -44.99
C MET A 2 4.38 -3.60 -43.73
N LYS A 3 3.47 -2.73 -43.32
CA LYS A 3 3.49 -2.09 -42.01
C LYS A 3 3.31 -3.21 -40.96
N GLU A 4 4.37 -3.60 -40.29
CA GLU A 4 4.24 -4.27 -38.99
C GLU A 4 3.49 -3.29 -38.05
N LYS A 5 2.22 -3.55 -37.85
CA LYS A 5 1.49 -2.97 -36.72
C LYS A 5 2.20 -3.50 -35.48
N SER A 6 2.85 -2.61 -34.73
CA SER A 6 3.26 -2.93 -33.37
C SER A 6 1.99 -3.42 -32.66
N GLN A 7 2.01 -4.69 -32.28
CA GLN A 7 0.97 -5.26 -31.40
C GLN A 7 1.19 -4.66 -29.99
N VAL A 8 0.80 -3.40 -29.82
CA VAL A 8 0.50 -2.87 -28.51
C VAL A 8 -0.78 -3.61 -28.11
N MET A 9 -0.66 -4.58 -27.20
CA MET A 9 -1.81 -5.27 -26.64
C MET A 9 -2.77 -4.22 -26.12
N ASP A 10 -3.97 -4.22 -26.67
CA ASP A 10 -5.05 -3.30 -26.25
C ASP A 10 -5.51 -3.74 -24.87
N ILE A 11 -4.96 -3.10 -23.82
CA ILE A 11 -5.25 -3.45 -22.43
C ILE A 11 -6.61 -2.88 -22.09
N ASP A 12 -7.54 -3.77 -21.74
CA ASP A 12 -8.89 -3.43 -21.32
C ASP A 12 -8.98 -3.37 -19.79
N ARG A 13 -9.56 -2.29 -19.25
CA ARG A 13 -9.78 -2.14 -17.80
C ARG A 13 -10.71 -3.21 -17.21
N SER A 14 -11.52 -3.87 -18.03
CA SER A 14 -12.37 -4.98 -17.61
C SER A 14 -11.60 -6.09 -16.88
N ILE A 15 -10.30 -6.21 -17.11
CA ILE A 15 -9.40 -7.16 -16.41
C ILE A 15 -9.41 -6.88 -14.89
N TYR A 16 -9.47 -5.61 -14.49
CA TYR A 16 -9.41 -5.19 -13.08
C TYR A 16 -10.80 -5.02 -12.44
N ASP A 17 -11.83 -4.77 -13.27
CA ASP A 17 -13.22 -4.55 -12.83
C ASP A 17 -14.04 -5.85 -12.73
N ILE A 18 -13.38 -7.01 -12.68
CA ILE A 18 -14.04 -8.32 -12.50
C ILE A 18 -14.78 -8.32 -11.18
N LYS A 19 -16.05 -8.68 -11.23
CA LYS A 19 -16.90 -8.89 -10.07
C LYS A 19 -17.24 -10.36 -10.00
N ASP A 20 -16.85 -11.00 -8.92
CA ASP A 20 -17.34 -12.33 -8.63
C ASP A 20 -18.75 -12.24 -8.06
N VAL A 21 -19.55 -13.27 -8.25
CA VAL A 21 -20.87 -13.35 -7.63
C VAL A 21 -20.69 -13.36 -6.12
N GLU A 22 -21.43 -12.53 -5.39
CA GLU A 22 -21.40 -12.53 -3.93
C GLU A 22 -21.79 -13.93 -3.43
N ASN A 23 -20.83 -14.61 -2.81
CA ASN A 23 -20.98 -15.94 -2.23
C ASN A 23 -20.31 -15.96 -0.85
N ASP A 24 -20.85 -15.13 0.04
CA ASP A 24 -20.32 -14.98 1.38
C ASP A 24 -20.83 -16.10 2.28
N ALA A 25 -19.95 -16.79 2.99
CA ALA A 25 -20.35 -17.72 4.07
C ALA A 25 -20.90 -16.96 5.27
N TYR A 26 -20.44 -15.74 5.49
CA TYR A 26 -20.89 -14.85 6.56
C TYR A 26 -20.60 -13.39 6.21
N ARG A 27 -21.59 -12.53 6.44
CA ARG A 27 -21.45 -11.08 6.35
C ARG A 27 -22.02 -10.45 7.62
N ILE A 28 -21.21 -9.66 8.29
CA ILE A 28 -21.65 -8.94 9.47
C ILE A 28 -22.60 -7.80 9.07
N LYS A 29 -23.52 -7.47 9.97
CA LYS A 29 -24.37 -6.29 9.80
C LYS A 29 -23.51 -5.03 9.68
N ASN A 30 -23.89 -4.12 8.78
CA ASN A 30 -23.20 -2.84 8.63
C ASN A 30 -23.20 -2.04 9.95
N GLY A 31 -22.20 -1.17 10.08
CA GLY A 31 -22.04 -0.31 11.24
C GLY A 31 -20.87 -0.71 12.14
N LEU A 32 -20.72 0.03 13.24
CA LEU A 32 -19.62 -0.12 14.18
C LEU A 32 -20.12 0.03 15.62
N THR A 33 -20.39 -1.11 16.27
CA THR A 33 -20.88 -1.18 17.65
C THR A 33 -20.12 -2.23 18.44
N SER A 34 -20.19 -2.21 19.76
CA SER A 34 -19.59 -3.24 20.62
C SER A 34 -20.09 -4.64 20.28
N GLU A 35 -21.38 -4.80 19.98
CA GLU A 35 -21.97 -6.09 19.56
C GLU A 35 -21.34 -6.61 18.26
N ILE A 36 -21.09 -5.73 17.29
CA ILE A 36 -20.40 -6.08 16.04
C ILE A 36 -18.98 -6.54 16.34
N ILE A 37 -18.24 -5.81 17.18
CA ILE A 37 -16.87 -6.16 17.57
C ILE A 37 -16.81 -7.53 18.28
N GLU A 38 -17.74 -7.81 19.19
CA GLU A 38 -17.83 -9.10 19.87
C GLU A 38 -18.13 -10.24 18.89
N LYS A 39 -19.00 -10.00 17.89
CA LYS A 39 -19.26 -10.97 16.82
C LYS A 39 -18.02 -11.24 15.98
N ILE A 40 -17.26 -10.20 15.56
CA ILE A 40 -16.00 -10.38 14.84
C ILE A 40 -15.04 -11.21 15.69
N SER A 41 -14.85 -10.85 16.95
CA SER A 41 -13.95 -11.56 17.87
C SER A 41 -14.34 -13.04 18.04
N LYS A 42 -15.63 -13.33 18.11
CA LYS A 42 -16.15 -14.70 18.17
C LYS A 42 -15.90 -15.48 16.88
N GLU A 43 -16.20 -14.89 15.71
CA GLU A 43 -15.94 -15.50 14.39
C GLU A 43 -14.46 -15.81 14.19
N LYS A 44 -13.59 -14.91 14.66
CA LYS A 44 -12.14 -15.05 14.59
C LYS A 44 -11.55 -15.98 15.67
N ASN A 45 -12.33 -16.42 16.66
CA ASN A 45 -11.84 -17.15 17.84
C ASN A 45 -10.66 -16.41 18.49
N ASP A 46 -10.82 -15.13 18.74
CA ASP A 46 -9.78 -14.29 19.31
C ASP A 46 -9.44 -14.74 20.76
N PRO A 47 -8.17 -14.66 21.17
CA PRO A 47 -7.83 -14.78 22.58
C PRO A 47 -8.40 -13.57 23.36
N ILE A 48 -8.64 -13.77 24.66
CA ILE A 48 -9.30 -12.78 25.54
C ILE A 48 -8.64 -11.39 25.44
N TRP A 49 -7.28 -11.33 25.38
CA TRP A 49 -6.58 -10.06 25.30
C TRP A 49 -6.86 -9.31 23.99
N MET A 50 -7.11 -10.02 22.88
CA MET A 50 -7.43 -9.42 21.59
C MET A 50 -8.86 -8.89 21.58
N GLN A 51 -9.83 -9.62 22.13
CA GLN A 51 -11.20 -9.12 22.30
C GLN A 51 -11.23 -7.83 23.11
N GLN A 52 -10.51 -7.80 24.25
CA GLN A 52 -10.39 -6.60 25.08
C GLN A 52 -9.74 -5.45 24.32
N PHE A 53 -8.68 -5.74 23.55
CA PHE A 53 -8.00 -4.75 22.72
C PHE A 53 -8.94 -4.14 21.67
N ARG A 54 -9.75 -4.95 20.97
CA ARG A 54 -10.72 -4.48 19.99
C ARG A 54 -11.76 -3.54 20.61
N LEU A 55 -12.33 -3.91 21.75
CA LEU A 55 -13.30 -3.08 22.46
C LEU A 55 -12.69 -1.75 22.94
N GLN A 56 -11.45 -1.79 23.43
CA GLN A 56 -10.71 -0.57 23.77
C GLN A 56 -10.45 0.31 22.54
N ALA A 57 -10.09 -0.29 21.42
CA ALA A 57 -9.89 0.45 20.16
C ALA A 57 -11.18 1.09 19.65
N LEU A 58 -12.34 0.41 19.80
CA LEU A 58 -13.66 0.99 19.52
C LEU A 58 -13.96 2.22 20.40
N GLN A 59 -13.66 2.12 21.69
CA GLN A 59 -13.82 3.27 22.59
C GLN A 59 -12.97 4.45 22.12
N ILE A 60 -11.70 4.22 21.80
CA ILE A 60 -10.79 5.24 21.28
C ILE A 60 -11.29 5.83 19.94
N TYR A 61 -11.85 4.99 19.06
CA TYR A 61 -12.47 5.46 17.81
C TYR A 61 -13.59 6.47 18.07
N ASN A 62 -14.42 6.24 19.08
CA ASN A 62 -15.52 7.14 19.44
C ASN A 62 -15.02 8.44 20.08
N GLU A 63 -13.86 8.42 20.75
CA GLU A 63 -13.25 9.59 21.39
C GLU A 63 -12.52 10.50 20.39
N ILE A 64 -11.85 9.92 19.38
CA ILE A 64 -11.02 10.68 18.43
C ILE A 64 -11.90 11.28 17.33
N PRO A 65 -11.83 12.59 17.07
CA PRO A 65 -12.55 13.22 15.97
C PRO A 65 -12.02 12.73 14.61
N THR A 66 -12.85 12.82 13.58
CA THR A 66 -12.39 12.66 12.20
C THR A 66 -11.41 13.80 11.86
N PRO A 67 -10.29 13.52 11.19
CA PRO A 67 -9.37 14.56 10.75
C PRO A 67 -10.08 15.62 9.89
N ASP A 68 -9.78 16.89 10.13
CA ASP A 68 -10.31 18.06 9.42
C ASP A 68 -9.34 18.60 8.36
N TRP A 69 -8.24 17.92 8.16
CA TRP A 69 -7.22 18.23 7.14
C TRP A 69 -7.17 17.13 6.06
N GLY A 70 -6.68 17.46 4.89
CA GLY A 70 -6.60 16.55 3.77
C GLY A 70 -7.89 16.51 2.93
N PRO A 71 -8.09 15.46 2.13
CA PRO A 71 -9.30 15.28 1.33
C PRO A 71 -10.55 15.16 2.20
N SER A 72 -11.68 15.69 1.71
CA SER A 72 -12.97 15.47 2.36
C SER A 72 -13.32 13.98 2.37
N LEU A 73 -13.79 13.48 3.51
CA LEU A 73 -14.30 12.12 3.65
C LEU A 73 -15.83 12.06 3.52
N GLU A 74 -16.44 13.09 2.96
CA GLU A 74 -17.87 13.12 2.64
C GLU A 74 -18.25 11.91 1.77
N GLY A 75 -19.35 11.25 2.11
CA GLY A 75 -19.79 10.02 1.46
C GLY A 75 -19.24 8.73 2.08
N LEU A 76 -18.28 8.79 3.00
CA LEU A 76 -17.89 7.67 3.84
C LEU A 76 -18.75 7.64 5.11
N ASP A 77 -19.66 6.68 5.17
CA ASP A 77 -20.53 6.46 6.32
C ASP A 77 -20.36 5.01 6.81
N MET A 78 -19.86 4.86 8.04
CA MET A 78 -19.62 3.55 8.64
C MET A 78 -20.90 2.73 8.85
N ASP A 79 -22.05 3.38 8.95
CA ASP A 79 -23.34 2.68 9.05
C ASP A 79 -23.71 1.95 7.75
N ASN A 80 -23.07 2.28 6.65
CA ASN A 80 -23.22 1.65 5.34
C ASN A 80 -22.10 0.65 4.99
N ILE A 81 -21.09 0.47 5.87
CA ILE A 81 -19.94 -0.41 5.65
C ILE A 81 -20.07 -1.70 6.47
N ALA A 82 -20.01 -2.85 5.80
CA ALA A 82 -19.79 -4.13 6.45
C ALA A 82 -18.31 -4.25 6.82
N THR A 83 -18.02 -4.36 8.11
CA THR A 83 -16.64 -4.39 8.62
C THR A 83 -15.98 -5.77 8.61
N TYR A 84 -16.77 -6.82 8.29
CA TYR A 84 -16.28 -8.18 8.15
C TYR A 84 -17.13 -8.97 7.16
N VAL A 85 -16.48 -9.58 6.17
CA VAL A 85 -17.11 -10.45 5.17
C VAL A 85 -16.22 -11.67 4.98
N ARG A 86 -16.74 -12.86 5.31
CA ARG A 86 -16.04 -14.12 5.14
C ARG A 86 -16.51 -14.81 3.87
N PRO A 87 -15.61 -15.04 2.87
CA PRO A 87 -15.95 -15.78 1.67
C PRO A 87 -16.27 -17.25 2.00
N ASN A 88 -16.99 -17.90 1.11
CA ASN A 88 -17.36 -19.31 1.26
C ASN A 88 -16.22 -20.26 0.88
N THR A 89 -15.07 -20.06 1.49
CA THR A 89 -13.89 -20.90 1.33
C THR A 89 -13.05 -20.91 2.59
N LYS A 90 -12.14 -21.88 2.69
CA LYS A 90 -11.11 -21.92 3.72
C LYS A 90 -9.76 -21.67 3.07
N MET A 91 -8.80 -21.19 3.85
CA MET A 91 -7.42 -21.03 3.41
C MET A 91 -6.88 -22.33 2.82
N GLN A 92 -6.25 -22.24 1.66
CA GLN A 92 -5.64 -23.35 0.92
C GLN A 92 -4.13 -23.13 0.80
N ASN A 93 -3.36 -24.19 0.85
CA ASN A 93 -1.91 -24.19 0.56
C ASN A 93 -1.60 -24.75 -0.86
N ASN A 94 -2.61 -25.18 -1.59
CA ASN A 94 -2.50 -25.64 -2.96
C ASN A 94 -3.49 -24.87 -3.83
N TRP A 95 -2.98 -24.17 -4.83
CA TRP A 95 -3.77 -23.37 -5.76
C TRP A 95 -4.92 -24.15 -6.43
N LYS A 96 -4.72 -25.42 -6.67
CA LYS A 96 -5.75 -26.29 -7.29
C LYS A 96 -7.03 -26.37 -6.47
N ASN A 97 -6.94 -26.20 -5.15
CA ASN A 97 -8.06 -26.33 -4.21
C ASN A 97 -8.80 -25.03 -3.95
N VAL A 98 -8.29 -23.89 -4.43
CA VAL A 98 -8.98 -22.58 -4.35
C VAL A 98 -10.23 -22.63 -5.23
N PRO A 99 -11.40 -22.08 -4.82
CA PRO A 99 -12.60 -21.99 -5.65
C PRO A 99 -12.35 -21.35 -7.02
N GLN A 100 -13.08 -21.78 -8.05
CA GLN A 100 -12.77 -21.43 -9.44
C GLN A 100 -12.97 -19.93 -9.71
N ASP A 101 -14.01 -19.32 -9.19
CA ASP A 101 -14.29 -17.89 -9.26
C ASP A 101 -13.15 -17.03 -8.71
N ILE A 102 -12.67 -17.39 -7.52
CA ILE A 102 -11.52 -16.73 -6.88
C ILE A 102 -10.24 -16.95 -7.70
N LYS A 103 -10.03 -18.20 -8.22
CA LYS A 103 -8.90 -18.49 -9.12
C LYS A 103 -8.92 -17.60 -10.35
N ASP A 104 -10.05 -17.53 -11.03
CA ASP A 104 -10.19 -16.77 -12.26
C ASP A 104 -9.84 -15.28 -12.04
N THR A 105 -10.24 -14.73 -10.89
CA THR A 105 -9.89 -13.36 -10.49
C THR A 105 -8.38 -13.21 -10.30
N PHE A 106 -7.74 -14.05 -9.49
CA PHE A 106 -6.31 -13.94 -9.23
C PHE A 106 -5.45 -14.33 -10.46
N GLU A 107 -5.90 -15.25 -11.31
CA GLU A 107 -5.21 -15.61 -12.57
C GLU A 107 -5.21 -14.45 -13.57
N ARG A 108 -6.32 -13.71 -13.69
CA ARG A 108 -6.41 -12.50 -14.51
C ARG A 108 -5.53 -11.38 -13.97
N LEU A 109 -5.35 -11.30 -12.66
CA LEU A 109 -4.43 -10.38 -11.99
C LEU A 109 -2.96 -10.84 -12.06
N GLY A 110 -2.68 -12.00 -12.66
CA GLY A 110 -1.32 -12.49 -12.87
C GLY A 110 -0.63 -13.10 -11.65
N ILE A 111 -1.30 -13.22 -10.51
CA ILE A 111 -0.69 -13.65 -9.23
C ILE A 111 -0.05 -15.04 -9.29
N PRO A 112 -0.72 -16.10 -9.81
CA PRO A 112 -0.11 -17.44 -9.87
C PRO A 112 1.08 -17.53 -10.83
N GLN A 113 1.14 -16.66 -11.82
CA GLN A 113 2.27 -16.62 -12.75
C GLN A 113 3.50 -15.97 -12.08
N ALA A 114 3.29 -14.91 -11.33
CA ALA A 114 4.33 -14.24 -10.54
C ALA A 114 4.89 -15.19 -9.47
N GLU A 115 4.02 -15.93 -8.74
CA GLU A 115 4.43 -16.94 -7.75
C GLU A 115 5.39 -17.96 -8.33
N ARG A 116 5.05 -18.54 -9.48
CA ARG A 116 5.86 -19.60 -10.11
C ARG A 116 7.22 -19.11 -10.60
N LYS A 117 7.33 -17.85 -11.03
CA LYS A 117 8.52 -17.32 -11.69
C LYS A 117 9.42 -16.51 -10.76
N SER A 118 8.84 -15.66 -9.90
CA SER A 118 9.55 -14.52 -9.32
C SER A 118 9.41 -14.38 -7.81
N LEU A 119 8.60 -15.22 -7.13
CA LEU A 119 8.29 -15.04 -5.71
C LEU A 119 8.79 -16.21 -4.84
N ALA A 120 9.23 -15.90 -3.63
CA ALA A 120 9.61 -16.87 -2.60
C ALA A 120 8.41 -17.39 -1.80
N GLY A 121 7.31 -16.65 -1.80
CA GLY A 121 6.05 -17.01 -1.17
C GLY A 121 4.94 -16.02 -1.51
N VAL A 122 3.71 -16.47 -1.45
CA VAL A 122 2.50 -15.70 -1.77
C VAL A 122 1.42 -15.92 -0.72
N GLY A 123 0.79 -14.84 -0.28
CA GLY A 123 -0.47 -14.81 0.42
C GLY A 123 -1.53 -14.09 -0.42
N ALA A 124 -2.70 -14.69 -0.58
CA ALA A 124 -3.82 -14.06 -1.28
C ALA A 124 -5.01 -13.96 -0.33
N GLN A 125 -5.44 -12.74 -0.06
CA GLN A 125 -6.62 -12.43 0.73
C GLN A 125 -7.77 -12.01 -0.19
N TYR A 126 -8.95 -12.53 0.13
CA TYR A 126 -10.19 -12.19 -0.54
C TYR A 126 -11.19 -11.72 0.50
N ASP A 127 -11.65 -10.49 0.38
CA ASP A 127 -12.43 -9.78 1.40
C ASP A 127 -11.71 -9.77 2.78
N SER A 128 -12.29 -10.36 3.81
CA SER A 128 -11.72 -10.34 5.16
C SER A 128 -10.84 -11.55 5.51
N GLU A 129 -10.61 -12.48 4.59
CA GLU A 129 -9.93 -13.75 4.89
C GLU A 129 -8.81 -14.08 3.91
N LEU A 130 -7.75 -14.68 4.42
CA LEU A 130 -6.72 -15.30 3.59
C LEU A 130 -7.29 -16.57 2.96
N VAL A 131 -7.29 -16.66 1.63
CA VAL A 131 -7.85 -17.80 0.88
C VAL A 131 -6.78 -18.72 0.31
N TYR A 132 -5.57 -18.21 0.11
CA TYR A 132 -4.42 -18.96 -0.36
C TYR A 132 -3.14 -18.48 0.30
N HIS A 133 -2.28 -19.44 0.66
CA HIS A 133 -0.97 -19.14 1.21
C HIS A 133 0.02 -20.25 0.85
N ASN A 134 1.19 -19.86 0.35
CA ASN A 134 2.27 -20.79 0.05
C ASN A 134 3.64 -20.11 0.23
N VAL A 135 4.61 -20.87 0.71
CA VAL A 135 6.02 -20.46 0.84
C VAL A 135 6.89 -21.57 0.25
N ARG A 136 7.93 -21.21 -0.49
CA ARG A 136 8.87 -22.20 -1.02
C ARG A 136 9.60 -22.91 0.10
N SER A 137 9.78 -24.21 -0.06
CA SER A 137 10.42 -25.06 0.96
C SER A 137 11.84 -24.61 1.33
N GLU A 138 12.61 -24.12 0.36
CA GLU A 138 13.96 -23.63 0.57
C GLU A 138 13.97 -22.43 1.52
N VAL A 139 13.02 -21.51 1.36
CA VAL A 139 12.87 -20.33 2.22
C VAL A 139 12.44 -20.70 3.63
N ALA A 140 11.52 -21.65 3.75
CA ALA A 140 11.09 -22.15 5.05
C ALA A 140 12.23 -22.89 5.79
N GLN A 141 13.12 -23.60 5.06
CA GLN A 141 14.29 -24.27 5.64
C GLN A 141 15.35 -23.28 6.20
N GLU A 142 15.39 -22.05 5.67
CA GLU A 142 16.22 -20.97 6.23
C GLU A 142 15.62 -20.37 7.53
N GLY A 143 14.48 -20.89 8.00
CA GLY A 143 13.78 -20.44 9.18
C GLY A 143 12.93 -19.19 8.97
N VAL A 144 12.72 -18.78 7.74
CA VAL A 144 11.81 -17.67 7.41
C VAL A 144 10.38 -18.08 7.69
N VAL A 145 9.68 -17.26 8.46
CA VAL A 145 8.26 -17.42 8.75
C VAL A 145 7.48 -16.46 7.88
N TYR A 146 6.54 -16.97 7.11
CA TYR A 146 5.52 -16.19 6.45
C TYR A 146 4.20 -16.94 6.58
N MET A 147 3.22 -16.35 7.23
CA MET A 147 1.92 -16.95 7.51
C MET A 147 0.86 -15.87 7.74
N ASP A 148 -0.41 -16.27 7.82
CA ASP A 148 -1.44 -15.33 8.23
C ASP A 148 -1.23 -14.93 9.71
N ILE A 149 -1.50 -13.65 10.00
CA ILE A 149 -1.21 -13.10 11.33
C ILE A 149 -2.14 -13.67 12.43
N GLU A 150 -3.35 -14.13 12.07
CA GLU A 150 -4.29 -14.71 13.04
C GLU A 150 -3.81 -16.08 13.52
N SER A 151 -3.28 -16.91 12.61
CA SER A 151 -2.62 -18.18 12.98
C SER A 151 -1.35 -17.93 13.79
N ALA A 152 -0.55 -16.92 13.41
CA ALA A 152 0.64 -16.54 14.18
C ALA A 152 0.27 -16.11 15.61
N MET A 153 -0.82 -15.35 15.78
CA MET A 153 -1.30 -14.87 17.08
C MET A 153 -1.78 -15.99 18.01
N LYS A 154 -2.21 -17.12 17.46
CA LYS A 154 -2.76 -18.27 18.22
C LYS A 154 -1.79 -19.43 18.35
N GLY A 155 -0.70 -19.42 17.59
CA GLY A 155 0.27 -20.51 17.48
C GLY A 155 1.60 -20.21 18.19
N GLU A 156 2.66 -20.77 17.64
CA GLU A 156 4.04 -20.68 18.14
C GLU A 156 4.54 -19.23 18.27
N TYR A 157 4.06 -18.33 17.42
CA TYR A 157 4.50 -16.93 17.38
C TYR A 157 3.62 -15.97 18.20
N ALA A 158 2.69 -16.50 19.03
CA ALA A 158 1.72 -15.70 19.79
C ALA A 158 2.38 -14.60 20.64
N ASP A 159 3.46 -14.92 21.36
CA ASP A 159 4.18 -13.96 22.19
C ASP A 159 4.86 -12.88 21.34
N MET A 160 5.42 -13.25 20.19
CA MET A 160 6.03 -12.30 19.26
C MET A 160 4.98 -11.36 18.68
N VAL A 161 3.86 -11.89 18.20
CA VAL A 161 2.75 -11.05 17.71
C VAL A 161 2.27 -10.11 18.82
N ARG A 162 2.00 -10.62 20.03
CA ARG A 162 1.56 -9.79 21.16
C ARG A 162 2.54 -8.68 21.53
N LYS A 163 3.83 -8.93 21.37
CA LYS A 163 4.91 -7.96 21.65
C LYS A 163 4.91 -6.80 20.65
N TYR A 164 4.59 -7.05 19.40
CA TYR A 164 4.76 -6.09 18.32
C TYR A 164 3.45 -5.53 17.74
N PHE A 165 2.35 -6.27 17.79
CA PHE A 165 1.05 -5.90 17.23
C PHE A 165 0.51 -4.59 17.80
N MET A 166 0.20 -3.64 16.93
CA MET A 166 -0.32 -2.30 17.25
C MET A 166 0.52 -1.57 18.33
N LYS A 167 1.85 -1.73 18.26
CA LYS A 167 2.80 -1.04 19.15
C LYS A 167 3.50 0.12 18.45
N LEU A 168 3.69 0.01 17.16
CA LEU A 168 4.28 1.05 16.33
C LEU A 168 3.19 1.97 15.77
N VAL A 169 2.07 1.41 15.34
CA VAL A 169 0.82 2.12 15.03
C VAL A 169 -0.18 1.84 16.14
N THR A 170 -0.43 2.82 17.00
CA THR A 170 -1.36 2.64 18.14
C THR A 170 -2.78 3.09 17.78
N PRO A 171 -3.83 2.55 18.42
CA PRO A 171 -5.20 3.05 18.22
C PRO A 171 -5.37 4.54 18.51
N ARG A 172 -4.47 5.16 19.30
CA ARG A 172 -4.52 6.59 19.63
C ARG A 172 -3.84 7.50 18.60
N ASP A 173 -3.24 6.94 17.54
CA ASP A 173 -2.58 7.75 16.52
C ASP A 173 -3.57 8.63 15.74
N HIS A 174 -4.68 8.06 15.31
CA HIS A 174 -5.80 8.73 14.64
C HIS A 174 -7.01 7.81 14.53
N LYS A 175 -8.16 8.38 14.16
CA LYS A 175 -9.45 7.69 14.09
C LYS A 175 -9.43 6.38 13.31
N PHE A 176 -8.75 6.34 12.15
CA PHE A 176 -8.70 5.13 11.30
C PHE A 176 -7.73 4.06 11.82
N ALA A 177 -6.72 4.42 12.62
CA ALA A 177 -5.91 3.45 13.36
C ALA A 177 -6.73 2.81 14.49
N ALA A 178 -7.59 3.59 15.16
CA ALA A 178 -8.53 3.07 16.15
C ALA A 178 -9.58 2.15 15.50
N LEU A 179 -10.14 2.56 14.36
CA LEU A 179 -11.05 1.72 13.56
C LEU A 179 -10.39 0.38 13.20
N HIS A 180 -9.18 0.44 12.63
CA HIS A 180 -8.42 -0.76 12.31
C HIS A 180 -8.26 -1.67 13.53
N GLY A 181 -7.81 -1.14 14.67
CA GLY A 181 -7.66 -1.92 15.90
C GLY A 181 -8.93 -2.62 16.36
N ALA A 182 -10.11 -2.02 16.12
CA ALA A 182 -11.40 -2.58 16.49
C ALA A 182 -11.86 -3.72 15.56
N VAL A 183 -11.65 -3.59 14.23
CA VAL A 183 -12.27 -4.47 13.23
C VAL A 183 -11.30 -5.26 12.38
N TRP A 184 -10.00 -5.17 12.61
CA TRP A 184 -9.00 -5.81 11.76
C TRP A 184 -9.27 -7.30 11.53
N SER A 185 -8.95 -7.77 10.34
CA SER A 185 -9.10 -9.17 9.94
C SER A 185 -8.17 -9.49 8.77
N GLY A 186 -7.55 -10.68 8.82
CA GLY A 186 -6.58 -11.10 7.82
C GLY A 186 -5.27 -10.33 7.90
N GLY A 187 -4.46 -10.50 6.88
CA GLY A 187 -3.13 -9.90 6.77
C GLY A 187 -2.00 -10.89 7.02
N SER A 188 -0.79 -10.38 7.16
CA SER A 188 0.43 -11.19 7.09
C SER A 188 1.32 -11.01 8.30
N PHE A 189 1.88 -12.12 8.78
CA PHE A 189 3.00 -12.14 9.72
C PHE A 189 4.25 -12.66 9.01
N VAL A 190 5.32 -11.87 9.03
CA VAL A 190 6.61 -12.25 8.45
C VAL A 190 7.73 -12.06 9.50
N TYR A 191 8.51 -13.09 9.69
CA TYR A 191 9.74 -13.02 10.46
C TYR A 191 10.91 -13.57 9.63
N VAL A 192 11.93 -12.75 9.41
CA VAL A 192 13.17 -13.15 8.74
C VAL A 192 14.27 -13.25 9.81
N PRO A 193 14.81 -14.44 10.06
CA PRO A 193 15.81 -14.65 11.10
C PRO A 193 17.13 -13.91 10.86
N LYS A 194 17.90 -13.73 11.91
CA LYS A 194 19.20 -13.06 11.90
C LYS A 194 20.12 -13.59 10.79
N GLY A 195 20.63 -12.67 9.97
CA GLY A 195 21.60 -12.92 8.91
C GLY A 195 21.03 -13.54 7.63
N VAL A 196 19.77 -13.90 7.58
CA VAL A 196 19.13 -14.49 6.38
C VAL A 196 18.95 -13.42 5.31
N GLN A 197 19.40 -13.72 4.08
CA GLN A 197 19.35 -12.83 2.93
C GLN A 197 18.37 -13.37 1.89
N LEU A 198 17.13 -12.88 1.87
CA LEU A 198 16.16 -13.26 0.85
C LEU A 198 16.40 -12.46 -0.43
N SER A 199 16.85 -13.16 -1.48
CA SER A 199 17.07 -12.57 -2.81
C SER A 199 15.80 -12.48 -3.65
N ILE A 200 14.78 -13.27 -3.31
CA ILE A 200 13.50 -13.35 -4.02
C ILE A 200 12.42 -12.79 -3.11
N PRO A 201 11.51 -11.93 -3.60
CA PRO A 201 10.51 -11.28 -2.76
C PRO A 201 9.42 -12.22 -2.26
N LEU A 202 8.83 -11.87 -1.10
CA LEU A 202 7.55 -12.38 -0.63
C LEU A 202 6.44 -11.42 -1.08
N GLN A 203 5.22 -11.93 -1.28
CA GLN A 203 4.08 -11.12 -1.68
C GLN A 203 2.83 -11.41 -0.86
N SER A 204 2.07 -10.35 -0.51
CA SER A 204 0.65 -10.41 -0.18
C SER A 204 -0.18 -9.69 -1.23
N TYR A 205 -1.30 -10.28 -1.61
CA TYR A 205 -2.26 -9.64 -2.50
C TYR A 205 -3.63 -9.57 -1.83
N PHE A 206 -4.21 -8.37 -1.78
CA PHE A 206 -5.48 -8.08 -1.14
C PHE A 206 -6.54 -7.72 -2.18
N ARG A 207 -7.62 -8.52 -2.24
CA ARG A 207 -8.76 -8.29 -3.12
C ARG A 207 -10.02 -8.05 -2.29
N LEU A 208 -10.61 -6.87 -2.37
CA LEU A 208 -11.91 -6.58 -1.80
C LEU A 208 -12.97 -6.73 -2.88
N ASN A 209 -13.73 -7.83 -2.88
CA ASN A 209 -14.80 -8.07 -3.83
C ASN A 209 -16.19 -7.69 -3.29
N ALA A 210 -16.39 -7.71 -1.97
CA ALA A 210 -17.68 -7.44 -1.35
C ALA A 210 -18.12 -5.98 -1.53
N LYS A 211 -19.33 -5.78 -2.03
CA LYS A 211 -19.95 -4.45 -2.22
C LYS A 211 -20.29 -3.82 -0.86
N GLY A 212 -19.97 -2.53 -0.66
CA GLY A 212 -20.27 -1.82 0.59
C GLY A 212 -19.59 -2.44 1.80
N ALA A 213 -18.35 -2.92 1.63
CA ALA A 213 -17.56 -3.53 2.69
C ALA A 213 -16.25 -2.80 2.91
N GLY A 214 -15.63 -3.06 4.04
CA GLY A 214 -14.28 -2.63 4.38
C GLY A 214 -13.30 -3.79 4.38
N GLN A 215 -12.02 -3.50 4.08
CA GLN A 215 -10.89 -4.38 4.23
C GLN A 215 -9.90 -3.78 5.22
N PHE A 216 -9.48 -4.56 6.22
CA PHE A 216 -8.75 -4.10 7.40
C PHE A 216 -7.63 -5.07 7.76
N GLU A 217 -6.82 -5.46 6.80
CA GLU A 217 -5.72 -6.40 6.99
C GLU A 217 -4.59 -5.79 7.83
N HIS A 218 -3.95 -6.62 8.65
CA HIS A 218 -2.79 -6.25 9.46
C HIS A 218 -1.53 -6.96 8.98
N THR A 219 -0.56 -6.21 8.50
CA THR A 219 0.75 -6.74 8.09
C THR A 219 1.79 -6.40 9.15
N LEU A 220 2.38 -7.43 9.77
CA LEU A 220 3.46 -7.31 10.74
C LEU A 220 4.71 -8.00 10.20
N ILE A 221 5.77 -7.22 9.97
CA ILE A 221 7.04 -7.73 9.44
C ILE A 221 8.18 -7.39 10.39
N ILE A 222 8.97 -8.42 10.73
CA ILE A 222 10.18 -8.29 11.55
C ILE A 222 11.35 -8.85 10.74
N VAL A 223 12.29 -7.98 10.35
CA VAL A 223 13.53 -8.37 9.68
C VAL A 223 14.65 -8.25 10.73
N ASP A 224 15.17 -9.41 11.16
CA ASP A 224 16.09 -9.47 12.28
C ASP A 224 17.51 -9.02 11.90
N GLU A 225 18.41 -8.94 12.86
CA GLU A 225 19.75 -8.35 12.71
C GLU A 225 20.50 -8.91 11.50
N GLY A 226 20.96 -8.01 10.64
CA GLY A 226 21.72 -8.33 9.43
C GLY A 226 20.95 -9.08 8.36
N ALA A 227 19.64 -9.28 8.50
CA ALA A 227 18.81 -9.95 7.50
C ALA A 227 18.31 -8.99 6.40
N SER A 228 17.84 -9.54 5.28
CA SER A 228 17.24 -8.75 4.21
C SER A 228 15.98 -9.38 3.65
N LEU A 229 15.01 -8.52 3.31
CA LEU A 229 13.73 -8.90 2.70
C LEU A 229 13.28 -7.85 1.70
N HIS A 230 12.75 -8.30 0.57
CA HIS A 230 11.83 -7.53 -0.27
C HIS A 230 10.42 -8.09 -0.10
N PHE A 231 9.50 -7.26 0.35
CA PHE A 231 8.08 -7.61 0.48
C PHE A 231 7.25 -6.77 -0.48
N ILE A 232 6.30 -7.42 -1.16
CA ILE A 232 5.44 -6.77 -2.15
C ILE A 232 3.99 -6.88 -1.69
N GLU A 233 3.28 -5.76 -1.67
CA GLU A 233 1.87 -5.68 -1.40
C GLU A 233 1.13 -5.23 -2.67
N GLY A 234 0.17 -6.02 -3.11
CA GLY A 234 -0.75 -5.66 -4.18
C GLY A 234 -2.16 -5.53 -3.64
N CYS A 235 -2.89 -4.50 -4.08
CA CYS A 235 -4.27 -4.26 -3.63
C CYS A 235 -5.17 -3.93 -4.81
N SER A 236 -6.38 -4.50 -4.82
CA SER A 236 -7.39 -4.16 -5.85
C SER A 236 -8.83 -4.37 -5.39
N ALA A 237 -9.76 -3.66 -6.06
CA ALA A 237 -11.20 -3.87 -5.90
C ALA A 237 -11.92 -3.60 -7.23
N PRO A 238 -13.05 -4.28 -7.53
CA PRO A 238 -13.90 -3.94 -8.66
C PRO A 238 -14.68 -2.65 -8.38
N LYS A 239 -15.17 -2.02 -9.44
CA LYS A 239 -15.96 -0.80 -9.32
C LYS A 239 -17.39 -1.09 -8.88
N TYR A 240 -17.84 -0.44 -7.83
CA TYR A 240 -19.23 -0.41 -7.36
C TYR A 240 -19.79 1.02 -7.37
N ASN A 241 -21.11 1.14 -7.22
CA ASN A 241 -21.84 2.42 -7.11
C ASN A 241 -22.09 2.83 -5.64
N VAL A 242 -21.36 2.24 -4.71
CA VAL A 242 -21.41 2.53 -3.26
C VAL A 242 -19.99 2.62 -2.74
N ALA A 243 -19.80 3.31 -1.62
CA ALA A 243 -18.51 3.42 -0.98
C ALA A 243 -18.00 2.05 -0.50
N ASN A 244 -16.71 1.81 -0.69
CA ASN A 244 -15.94 0.76 -0.06
C ASN A 244 -14.79 1.42 0.72
N LEU A 245 -14.33 0.78 1.78
CA LEU A 245 -13.26 1.30 2.64
C LEU A 245 -12.08 0.35 2.70
N HIS A 246 -10.88 0.87 2.56
CA HIS A 246 -9.65 0.18 2.90
C HIS A 246 -8.95 0.95 4.03
N ALA A 247 -8.76 0.31 5.17
CA ALA A 247 -8.05 0.87 6.31
C ALA A 247 -7.15 -0.20 6.94
N GLY A 248 -6.21 -0.71 6.15
CA GLY A 248 -5.18 -1.64 6.57
C GLY A 248 -4.14 -0.98 7.48
N CYS A 249 -3.35 -1.81 8.16
CA CYS A 249 -2.25 -1.37 9.00
C CYS A 249 -1.00 -2.20 8.73
N VAL A 250 0.14 -1.52 8.57
CA VAL A 250 1.43 -2.14 8.32
C VAL A 250 2.44 -1.67 9.36
N GLU A 251 3.01 -2.61 10.10
CA GLU A 251 4.06 -2.37 11.09
C GLU A 251 5.34 -3.13 10.72
N LEU A 252 6.42 -2.38 10.51
CA LEU A 252 7.71 -2.91 10.03
C LEU A 252 8.80 -2.66 11.07
N TYR A 253 9.46 -3.72 11.49
CA TYR A 253 10.58 -3.67 12.41
C TYR A 253 11.86 -4.10 11.71
N VAL A 254 12.72 -3.11 11.40
CA VAL A 254 14.02 -3.32 10.75
C VAL A 254 15.10 -3.27 11.81
N LYS A 255 15.64 -4.43 12.16
CA LYS A 255 16.63 -4.58 13.22
C LYS A 255 18.01 -4.09 12.79
N LYS A 256 18.97 -4.17 13.69
CA LYS A 256 20.34 -3.71 13.47
C LYS A 256 20.93 -4.28 12.17
N ASN A 257 21.44 -3.37 11.30
CA ASN A 257 22.05 -3.71 10.00
C ASN A 257 21.12 -4.50 9.05
N ALA A 258 19.83 -4.59 9.33
CA ALA A 258 18.87 -5.25 8.45
C ALA A 258 18.43 -4.34 7.29
N LYS A 259 17.96 -4.95 6.22
CA LYS A 259 17.42 -4.25 5.07
C LYS A 259 16.01 -4.76 4.75
N LEU A 260 15.04 -3.85 4.66
CA LEU A 260 13.70 -4.15 4.21
C LEU A 260 13.33 -3.22 3.04
N ARG A 261 12.94 -3.80 1.90
CA ARG A 261 12.22 -3.08 0.85
C ARG A 261 10.76 -3.47 0.93
N TYR A 262 9.88 -2.48 1.03
CA TYR A 262 8.43 -2.67 1.04
C TYR A 262 7.83 -1.97 -0.17
N SER A 263 7.33 -2.75 -1.11
CA SER A 263 6.74 -2.23 -2.35
C SER A 263 5.23 -2.41 -2.33
N THR A 264 4.48 -1.34 -2.63
CA THR A 264 3.01 -1.38 -2.72
C THR A 264 2.57 -0.97 -4.11
N ILE A 265 1.67 -1.75 -4.71
CA ILE A 265 0.94 -1.36 -5.91
C ILE A 265 -0.54 -1.41 -5.60
N GLU A 266 -1.18 -0.26 -5.61
CA GLU A 266 -2.59 -0.09 -5.31
C GLU A 266 -3.35 0.24 -6.58
N ASN A 267 -4.32 -0.61 -6.91
CA ASN A 267 -5.22 -0.45 -8.06
C ASN A 267 -6.67 -0.56 -7.60
N TRP A 268 -7.07 0.42 -6.79
CA TRP A 268 -8.42 0.49 -6.27
C TRP A 268 -9.41 1.07 -7.29
N SER A 269 -10.66 0.70 -7.16
CA SER A 269 -11.75 1.33 -7.94
C SER A 269 -12.08 2.74 -7.43
N LYS A 270 -12.71 3.55 -8.31
CA LYS A 270 -13.03 4.97 -8.01
C LYS A 270 -14.17 5.19 -6.99
N ASN A 271 -14.61 4.17 -6.28
CA ASN A 271 -15.53 4.26 -5.15
C ASN A 271 -14.86 3.93 -3.81
N MET A 272 -13.55 3.69 -3.81
CA MET A 272 -12.78 3.30 -2.65
C MET A 272 -12.30 4.52 -1.86
N TYR A 273 -12.48 4.48 -0.55
CA TYR A 273 -11.76 5.31 0.43
C TYR A 273 -10.57 4.50 0.93
N ASN A 274 -9.36 4.91 0.58
CA ASN A 274 -8.13 4.22 0.92
C ASN A 274 -7.38 5.00 2.01
N LEU A 275 -7.52 4.56 3.26
CA LEU A 275 -7.05 5.24 4.47
C LEU A 275 -6.07 4.35 5.25
N ASN A 276 -5.07 3.83 4.55
CA ASN A 276 -4.10 2.87 5.07
C ASN A 276 -3.02 3.53 5.95
N THR A 277 -2.56 2.84 6.98
CA THR A 277 -1.53 3.33 7.90
C THR A 277 -0.31 2.43 7.87
N LYS A 278 0.87 2.98 7.49
CA LYS A 278 2.13 2.22 7.38
C LYS A 278 3.21 2.87 8.22
N ARG A 279 3.91 2.08 9.05
CA ARG A 279 5.01 2.59 9.88
C ARG A 279 6.16 1.62 10.00
N ALA A 280 7.39 2.15 9.94
CA ALA A 280 8.63 1.41 10.13
C ALA A 280 9.44 1.96 11.31
N LEU A 281 9.99 1.07 12.13
CA LEU A 281 11.01 1.37 13.12
C LEU A 281 12.34 0.80 12.64
N VAL A 282 13.36 1.66 12.51
CA VAL A 282 14.65 1.29 11.94
C VAL A 282 15.72 1.44 13.00
N GLU A 283 16.39 0.33 13.34
CA GLU A 283 17.47 0.26 14.33
C GLU A 283 18.83 0.62 13.69
N GLU A 284 19.91 0.56 14.47
CA GLU A 284 21.26 0.94 14.07
C GLU A 284 21.70 0.31 12.75
N GLY A 285 22.16 1.12 11.80
CA GLY A 285 22.63 0.68 10.49
C GLY A 285 21.55 0.07 9.59
N GLY A 286 20.30 -0.05 10.08
CA GLY A 286 19.19 -0.60 9.31
C GLY A 286 18.75 0.32 8.16
N THR A 287 18.14 -0.27 7.14
CA THR A 287 17.64 0.45 5.97
C THR A 287 16.22 0.03 5.64
N ILE A 288 15.32 1.00 5.51
CA ILE A 288 13.97 0.82 4.96
C ILE A 288 13.86 1.51 3.60
N GLU A 289 13.39 0.77 2.60
CA GLU A 289 13.07 1.29 1.28
C GLU A 289 11.57 1.11 1.02
N TRP A 290 10.86 2.22 0.80
CA TRP A 290 9.46 2.24 0.41
C TRP A 290 9.35 2.49 -1.08
N VAL A 291 8.59 1.65 -1.78
CA VAL A 291 8.24 1.86 -3.20
C VAL A 291 6.72 1.84 -3.31
N SER A 292 6.12 2.91 -3.83
CA SER A 292 4.66 3.07 -3.84
C SER A 292 4.15 3.47 -5.22
N GLY A 293 3.19 2.70 -5.74
CA GLY A 293 2.39 3.05 -6.91
C GLY A 293 0.92 3.15 -6.51
N SER A 294 0.36 4.37 -6.55
CA SER A 294 -1.03 4.64 -6.15
C SER A 294 -1.88 4.99 -7.36
N PHE A 295 -2.79 4.10 -7.69
CA PHE A 295 -3.76 4.22 -8.79
C PHE A 295 -5.16 3.92 -8.29
N GLY A 296 -6.14 4.59 -8.88
CA GLY A 296 -7.52 4.39 -8.46
C GLY A 296 -7.88 5.17 -7.18
N SER A 297 -8.84 4.65 -6.41
CA SER A 297 -9.50 5.27 -5.27
C SER A 297 -10.29 6.55 -5.62
N HIS A 298 -11.36 6.82 -4.85
CA HIS A 298 -12.00 8.13 -4.81
C HIS A 298 -11.17 9.09 -3.95
N ILE A 299 -10.90 8.65 -2.74
CA ILE A 299 -10.04 9.34 -1.77
C ILE A 299 -8.90 8.40 -1.38
N GLY A 300 -7.66 8.90 -1.42
CA GLY A 300 -6.49 8.21 -0.90
C GLY A 300 -5.73 9.06 0.10
N CYS A 301 -5.45 8.50 1.30
CA CYS A 301 -4.60 9.11 2.31
C CYS A 301 -3.49 8.11 2.69
N LEU A 302 -2.29 8.31 2.14
CA LEU A 302 -1.20 7.33 2.23
C LEU A 302 0.11 8.01 2.64
N TYR A 303 0.51 7.83 3.89
CA TYR A 303 1.69 8.48 4.46
C TYR A 303 2.57 7.48 5.23
N PRO A 304 3.33 6.60 4.54
CA PRO A 304 4.26 5.71 5.22
C PRO A 304 5.23 6.54 6.08
N MET A 305 5.38 6.13 7.33
CA MET A 305 6.23 6.81 8.28
C MET A 305 7.41 5.93 8.68
N SER A 306 8.62 6.52 8.75
CA SER A 306 9.81 5.85 9.23
C SER A 306 10.38 6.54 10.45
N ILE A 307 10.67 5.77 11.50
CA ILE A 307 11.37 6.24 12.70
C ILE A 307 12.80 5.71 12.64
N LEU A 308 13.76 6.57 12.31
CA LEU A 308 15.18 6.27 12.25
C LEU A 308 15.76 6.35 13.67
N LYS A 309 15.51 5.30 14.46
CA LYS A 309 15.82 5.24 15.89
C LYS A 309 17.32 5.02 16.15
N GLY A 310 17.93 4.15 15.37
CA GLY A 310 19.32 3.78 15.55
C GLY A 310 20.29 4.70 14.80
N ASP A 311 21.54 4.79 15.25
CA ASP A 311 22.60 5.51 14.56
C ASP A 311 22.83 4.90 13.16
N ASN A 312 23.17 5.73 12.18
CA ASN A 312 23.41 5.34 10.78
C ASN A 312 22.23 4.68 10.06
N SER A 313 21.01 4.71 10.62
CA SER A 313 19.83 4.15 9.96
C SER A 313 19.38 5.01 8.79
N LYS A 314 18.73 4.37 7.79
CA LYS A 314 18.40 4.99 6.51
C LYS A 314 16.96 4.74 6.11
N MET A 315 16.37 5.71 5.40
CA MET A 315 15.07 5.61 4.77
C MET A 315 15.13 6.12 3.34
N GLU A 316 14.59 5.35 2.40
CA GLU A 316 14.34 5.77 1.04
C GLU A 316 12.84 5.62 0.73
N PHE A 317 12.26 6.63 0.07
CA PHE A 317 10.89 6.59 -0.41
C PHE A 317 10.85 6.98 -1.88
N THR A 318 10.32 6.08 -2.70
CA THR A 318 10.08 6.33 -4.11
C THR A 318 8.61 6.07 -4.42
N GLY A 319 7.90 7.08 -4.94
CA GLY A 319 6.46 7.01 -5.15
C GLY A 319 5.99 7.56 -6.49
N VAL A 320 4.96 6.94 -7.07
CA VAL A 320 4.17 7.50 -8.17
C VAL A 320 2.70 7.49 -7.81
N THR A 321 2.03 8.61 -8.09
CA THR A 321 0.59 8.78 -7.88
C THR A 321 -0.06 9.26 -9.18
N PHE A 322 -1.16 8.64 -9.57
CA PHE A 322 -1.95 9.07 -10.71
C PHE A 322 -3.39 9.37 -10.29
N ALA A 323 -3.78 10.64 -10.35
CA ALA A 323 -5.11 11.12 -10.00
C ALA A 323 -5.89 11.51 -11.27
N GLY A 324 -6.94 10.76 -11.57
CA GLY A 324 -7.88 11.04 -12.66
C GLY A 324 -9.18 11.70 -12.18
N SER A 325 -10.16 11.82 -13.08
CA SER A 325 -11.46 12.43 -12.77
C SER A 325 -12.13 11.82 -11.54
N GLY A 326 -12.58 12.70 -10.63
CA GLY A 326 -13.26 12.32 -9.38
C GLY A 326 -12.35 11.71 -8.31
N GLN A 327 -11.03 11.85 -8.44
CA GLN A 327 -10.07 11.34 -7.49
C GLN A 327 -9.35 12.47 -6.76
N ASN A 328 -9.17 12.30 -5.45
CA ASN A 328 -8.34 13.18 -4.62
C ASN A 328 -7.37 12.32 -3.82
N LEU A 329 -6.13 12.25 -4.31
CA LEU A 329 -5.08 11.38 -3.76
C LEU A 329 -4.06 12.24 -3.02
N ASP A 330 -4.13 12.21 -1.70
CA ASP A 330 -3.19 12.89 -0.80
C ASP A 330 -2.19 11.85 -0.30
N THR A 331 -1.00 11.89 -0.86
CA THR A 331 0.05 10.90 -0.62
C THR A 331 1.31 11.59 -0.10
N GLY A 332 2.24 10.82 0.45
CA GLY A 332 3.48 11.40 0.91
C GLY A 332 4.29 10.45 1.76
N ALA A 333 5.20 11.00 2.55
CA ALA A 333 5.95 10.21 3.51
C ALA A 333 6.39 11.08 4.70
N LYS A 334 6.52 10.43 5.86
CA LYS A 334 7.05 11.05 7.08
C LYS A 334 8.30 10.33 7.54
N VAL A 335 9.32 11.07 7.94
CA VAL A 335 10.52 10.54 8.57
C VAL A 335 10.80 11.26 9.87
N VAL A 336 11.17 10.49 10.90
CA VAL A 336 11.64 11.03 12.20
C VAL A 336 13.06 10.54 12.42
N HIS A 337 14.02 11.47 12.37
CA HIS A 337 15.41 11.22 12.68
C HIS A 337 15.64 11.31 14.18
N VAL A 338 16.07 10.22 14.83
CA VAL A 338 16.35 10.14 16.27
C VAL A 338 17.83 9.79 16.51
N GLY A 339 18.37 8.83 15.80
CA GLY A 339 19.78 8.42 15.84
C GLY A 339 20.69 9.41 15.13
N LYS A 340 22.00 9.30 15.39
CA LYS A 340 23.05 10.12 14.74
C LYS A 340 23.37 9.59 13.35
N ASN A 341 23.87 10.47 12.47
CA ASN A 341 24.27 10.13 11.08
C ASN A 341 23.15 9.45 10.27
N THR A 342 21.91 9.66 10.63
CA THR A 342 20.74 9.09 9.91
C THR A 342 20.54 9.81 8.59
N SER A 343 20.04 9.10 7.59
CA SER A 343 19.76 9.70 6.28
C SER A 343 18.40 9.29 5.73
N SER A 344 17.74 10.24 5.06
CA SER A 344 16.51 9.97 4.33
C SER A 344 16.50 10.61 2.95
N PHE A 345 15.87 9.92 1.99
CA PHE A 345 15.65 10.40 0.66
C PHE A 345 14.20 10.10 0.24
N MET A 346 13.48 11.13 -0.22
CA MET A 346 12.12 11.00 -0.74
C MET A 346 12.10 11.50 -2.19
N ASN A 347 11.67 10.65 -3.12
CA ASN A 347 11.53 10.98 -4.53
C ASN A 347 10.13 10.59 -5.02
N THR A 348 9.35 11.58 -5.45
CA THR A 348 7.96 11.34 -5.85
C THR A 348 7.63 11.94 -7.19
N ARG A 349 6.73 11.26 -7.88
CA ARG A 349 6.12 11.68 -9.13
C ARG A 349 4.60 11.68 -8.98
N SER A 350 3.96 12.79 -9.26
CA SER A 350 2.50 12.90 -9.28
C SER A 350 2.01 13.25 -10.68
N ILE A 351 0.95 12.63 -11.12
CA ILE A 351 0.30 12.90 -12.39
C ILE A 351 -1.16 13.19 -12.12
N SER A 352 -1.68 14.30 -12.65
CA SER A 352 -3.09 14.67 -12.51
C SER A 352 -3.72 14.91 -13.87
N LYS A 353 -4.96 14.38 -14.05
CA LYS A 353 -5.69 14.42 -15.33
C LYS A 353 -7.19 14.56 -15.11
N SER A 354 -7.87 15.26 -16.00
CA SER A 354 -9.34 15.38 -16.07
C SER A 354 -9.96 15.85 -14.74
N GLY A 355 -9.37 16.90 -14.14
CA GLY A 355 -9.81 17.45 -12.86
C GLY A 355 -9.40 16.65 -11.64
N GLY A 356 -8.52 15.63 -11.77
CA GLY A 356 -7.96 14.88 -10.66
C GLY A 356 -7.07 15.76 -9.77
N ILE A 357 -7.07 15.47 -8.47
CA ILE A 357 -6.28 16.19 -7.48
C ILE A 357 -5.22 15.25 -6.91
N SER A 358 -3.95 15.63 -7.02
CA SER A 358 -2.85 14.96 -6.35
C SER A 358 -2.18 15.91 -5.35
N THR A 359 -2.03 15.48 -4.11
CA THR A 359 -1.30 16.22 -3.07
C THR A 359 -0.13 15.37 -2.61
N PHE A 360 1.06 15.98 -2.53
CA PHE A 360 2.23 15.38 -1.90
C PHE A 360 2.52 16.06 -0.57
N ARG A 361 2.41 15.30 0.55
CA ARG A 361 2.78 15.76 1.89
C ARG A 361 4.07 15.11 2.34
N SER A 362 5.13 15.88 2.51
CA SER A 362 6.36 15.43 3.16
C SER A 362 6.46 15.97 4.59
N SER A 363 6.89 15.11 5.51
CA SER A 363 7.18 15.54 6.88
C SER A 363 8.55 15.01 7.30
N VAL A 364 9.45 15.94 7.62
CA VAL A 364 10.80 15.63 8.12
C VAL A 364 10.93 16.19 9.54
N VAL A 365 11.09 15.31 10.51
CA VAL A 365 11.35 15.66 11.91
C VAL A 365 12.77 15.25 12.26
N VAL A 366 13.56 16.19 12.78
CA VAL A 366 14.94 15.93 13.21
C VAL A 366 15.06 16.25 14.69
N GLU A 367 15.16 15.21 15.51
CA GLU A 367 15.26 15.33 16.96
C GLU A 367 16.61 15.94 17.39
N LYS A 368 16.67 16.49 18.61
CA LYS A 368 17.91 17.08 19.18
C LYS A 368 19.06 16.09 19.21
N SER A 369 18.78 14.81 19.35
CA SER A 369 19.78 13.70 19.37
C SER A 369 20.33 13.38 17.99
N ALA A 370 19.60 13.66 16.91
CA ALA A 370 19.90 13.26 15.54
C ALA A 370 20.99 14.16 14.89
N LYS A 371 22.17 14.20 15.49
CA LYS A 371 23.30 14.96 14.94
C LYS A 371 23.76 14.36 13.62
N LYS A 372 24.18 15.25 12.69
CA LYS A 372 24.62 14.90 11.34
C LYS A 372 23.55 14.18 10.51
N ALA A 373 22.28 14.38 10.83
CA ALA A 373 21.17 13.89 10.02
C ALA A 373 21.18 14.56 8.64
N LYS A 374 20.83 13.79 7.61
CA LYS A 374 20.70 14.28 6.24
C LYS A 374 19.33 13.88 5.70
N SER A 375 18.61 14.84 5.10
CA SER A 375 17.35 14.54 4.41
C SER A 375 17.26 15.31 3.11
N SER A 376 16.83 14.64 2.05
CA SER A 376 16.51 15.27 0.77
C SER A 376 15.12 14.83 0.33
N VAL A 377 14.30 15.82 -0.03
CA VAL A 377 12.95 15.59 -0.57
C VAL A 377 12.89 16.21 -1.96
N SER A 378 12.57 15.38 -2.96
CA SER A 378 12.35 15.81 -4.33
C SER A 378 10.96 15.37 -4.78
N CYS A 379 10.11 16.32 -5.13
CA CYS A 379 8.81 16.04 -5.69
C CYS A 379 8.64 16.68 -7.06
N GLN A 380 8.09 15.92 -8.00
CA GLN A 380 7.78 16.44 -9.34
C GLN A 380 6.34 16.08 -9.67
N SER A 381 5.61 17.08 -10.17
CA SER A 381 4.20 16.93 -10.52
C SER A 381 3.97 17.34 -11.96
N LEU A 382 3.19 16.53 -12.68
CA LEU A 382 2.83 16.75 -14.06
C LEU A 382 1.30 16.83 -14.18
N MET A 383 0.78 17.99 -14.57
CA MET A 383 -0.64 18.16 -14.89
C MET A 383 -0.82 18.02 -16.40
N LEU A 384 -1.85 17.24 -16.80
CA LEU A 384 -2.08 16.93 -18.21
C LEU A 384 -3.14 17.86 -18.84
N ASP A 385 -3.82 18.65 -18.03
CA ASP A 385 -4.84 19.63 -18.44
C ASP A 385 -4.92 20.80 -17.43
N SER A 386 -5.77 21.78 -17.73
CA SER A 386 -5.95 22.98 -16.91
C SER A 386 -6.94 22.83 -15.75
N GLU A 387 -7.72 21.75 -15.72
CA GLU A 387 -8.71 21.48 -14.66
C GLU A 387 -8.11 20.70 -13.49
N SER A 388 -7.01 19.99 -13.75
CA SER A 388 -6.30 19.18 -12.77
C SER A 388 -5.52 20.03 -11.79
N ARG A 389 -5.35 19.50 -10.57
CA ARG A 389 -4.62 20.16 -9.49
C ARG A 389 -3.51 19.29 -8.93
N SER A 390 -2.39 19.92 -8.61
CA SER A 390 -1.30 19.29 -7.89
C SER A 390 -0.79 20.21 -6.79
N ASP A 391 -0.76 19.70 -5.56
CA ASP A 391 -0.29 20.42 -4.39
C ASP A 391 0.96 19.77 -3.80
N THR A 392 1.83 20.59 -3.21
CA THR A 392 2.98 20.12 -2.41
C THR A 392 2.95 20.80 -1.06
N ILE A 393 2.91 20.02 0.02
CA ILE A 393 2.79 20.48 1.39
C ILE A 393 3.98 19.95 2.20
N PRO A 394 5.12 20.67 2.23
CA PRO A 394 6.27 20.28 3.02
C PRO A 394 6.11 20.72 4.48
N ALA A 395 6.47 19.84 5.42
CA ALA A 395 6.59 20.14 6.84
C ALA A 395 8.00 19.74 7.33
N MET A 396 8.69 20.68 7.97
CA MET A 396 10.04 20.44 8.51
C MET A 396 10.11 20.94 9.95
N ASP A 397 10.39 20.02 10.89
CA ASP A 397 10.63 20.30 12.30
C ASP A 397 12.07 19.90 12.65
N ILE A 398 12.99 20.87 12.58
CA ILE A 398 14.42 20.65 12.73
C ILE A 398 14.88 21.20 14.08
N ARG A 399 15.13 20.30 15.04
CA ARG A 399 15.44 20.62 16.44
C ARG A 399 16.94 20.64 16.75
N THR A 400 17.82 20.48 15.74
CA THR A 400 19.28 20.52 15.87
C THR A 400 19.90 21.40 14.80
N LYS A 401 21.02 22.06 15.10
CA LYS A 401 21.80 22.85 14.12
C LYS A 401 22.73 21.97 13.28
N ASP A 402 22.97 20.73 13.70
CA ASP A 402 23.90 19.79 13.06
C ASP A 402 23.09 18.81 12.15
N ALA A 403 22.42 19.36 11.13
CA ALA A 403 21.67 18.61 10.14
C ALA A 403 21.72 19.32 8.78
N ALA A 404 21.65 18.54 7.70
CA ALA A 404 21.58 19.02 6.32
C ALA A 404 20.25 18.55 5.69
N ILE A 405 19.33 19.51 5.50
CA ILE A 405 17.97 19.21 5.03
C ILE A 405 17.69 20.02 3.77
N GLY A 406 17.23 19.35 2.71
CA GLY A 406 16.83 19.97 1.46
C GLY A 406 15.46 19.53 1.00
N HIS A 407 14.72 20.44 0.35
CA HIS A 407 13.45 20.14 -0.32
C HIS A 407 13.42 20.85 -1.67
N GLU A 408 13.09 20.09 -2.72
CA GLU A 408 12.91 20.60 -4.09
C GLU A 408 11.53 20.17 -4.60
N ALA A 409 10.76 21.09 -5.16
CA ALA A 409 9.51 20.82 -5.83
C ALA A 409 9.51 21.35 -7.24
N LYS A 410 9.06 20.55 -8.21
CA LYS A 410 8.83 20.95 -9.59
C LYS A 410 7.40 20.60 -10.00
N ILE A 411 6.60 21.61 -10.30
CA ILE A 411 5.22 21.44 -10.73
C ILE A 411 5.10 22.06 -12.13
N GLY A 412 4.57 21.33 -13.08
CA GLY A 412 4.42 21.81 -14.44
C GLY A 412 3.33 21.08 -15.22
N ASN A 413 3.00 21.67 -16.37
CA ASN A 413 2.13 21.06 -17.35
C ASN A 413 2.93 20.23 -18.35
N ILE A 414 2.27 19.30 -19.01
CA ILE A 414 2.87 18.57 -20.14
C ILE A 414 3.30 19.58 -21.23
N SER A 415 4.54 19.44 -21.70
CA SER A 415 5.06 20.34 -22.73
C SER A 415 4.41 20.11 -24.08
N GLY A 416 3.72 21.11 -24.61
CA GLY A 416 3.14 21.09 -25.95
C GLY A 416 4.20 20.88 -27.03
N ASP A 417 5.41 21.47 -26.88
CA ASP A 417 6.52 21.30 -27.83
C ASP A 417 7.02 19.86 -27.84
N SER A 418 7.09 19.20 -26.69
CA SER A 418 7.47 17.79 -26.60
C SER A 418 6.44 16.88 -27.26
N VAL A 419 5.15 17.15 -27.05
CA VAL A 419 4.07 16.43 -27.72
C VAL A 419 4.13 16.64 -29.22
N PHE A 420 4.26 17.89 -29.69
CA PHE A 420 4.40 18.23 -31.11
C PHE A 420 5.61 17.57 -31.77
N TYR A 421 6.76 17.56 -31.10
CA TYR A 421 7.95 16.87 -31.57
C TYR A 421 7.72 15.40 -31.83
N LEU A 422 7.07 14.69 -30.89
CA LEU A 422 6.75 13.28 -31.05
C LEU A 422 5.72 13.04 -32.15
N MET A 423 4.70 13.91 -32.27
CA MET A 423 3.73 13.86 -33.35
C MET A 423 4.39 14.07 -34.73
N SER A 424 5.38 14.97 -34.86
CA SER A 424 6.13 15.16 -36.06
C SER A 424 6.97 13.94 -36.48
N ARG A 425 7.20 12.99 -35.57
CA ARG A 425 7.85 11.69 -35.80
C ARG A 425 6.84 10.58 -36.11
N GLY A 426 5.54 10.90 -36.28
CA GLY A 426 4.48 9.98 -36.70
C GLY A 426 3.70 9.33 -35.57
N MET A 427 3.85 9.79 -34.32
CA MET A 427 3.00 9.35 -33.21
C MET A 427 1.66 10.07 -33.23
N THR A 428 0.62 9.41 -32.72
CA THR A 428 -0.64 10.10 -32.37
C THR A 428 -0.40 11.00 -31.16
N GLU A 429 -1.24 12.00 -30.94
CA GLU A 429 -1.16 12.85 -29.75
C GLU A 429 -1.28 12.02 -28.46
N GLU A 430 -2.21 11.05 -28.45
CA GLU A 430 -2.44 10.15 -27.33
C GLU A 430 -1.18 9.33 -27.00
N ASP A 431 -0.56 8.71 -28.01
CA ASP A 431 0.67 7.95 -27.84
C ASP A 431 1.85 8.82 -27.38
N ALA A 432 1.95 10.03 -27.90
CA ALA A 432 2.98 10.99 -27.51
C ALA A 432 2.84 11.38 -26.03
N ARG A 433 1.63 11.71 -25.59
CA ARG A 433 1.32 12.02 -24.19
C ARG A 433 1.58 10.80 -23.28
N ALA A 434 1.12 9.61 -23.67
CA ALA A 434 1.35 8.38 -22.93
C ALA A 434 2.83 8.03 -22.78
N LEU A 435 3.65 8.27 -23.83
CA LEU A 435 5.10 8.06 -23.79
C LEU A 435 5.78 9.02 -22.80
N ILE A 436 5.42 10.30 -22.82
CA ILE A 436 5.96 11.31 -21.90
C ILE A 436 5.63 10.96 -20.46
N VAL A 437 4.36 10.56 -20.18
CA VAL A 437 3.90 10.18 -18.84
C VAL A 437 4.58 8.90 -18.36
N SER A 438 4.72 7.90 -19.23
CA SER A 438 5.45 6.67 -18.89
C SER A 438 6.92 6.96 -18.57
N GLY A 439 7.57 7.80 -19.35
CA GLY A 439 8.95 8.23 -19.09
C GLY A 439 9.09 9.01 -17.78
N PHE A 440 8.08 9.83 -17.43
CA PHE A 440 8.04 10.55 -16.18
C PHE A 440 7.92 9.60 -14.96
N ALA A 441 7.17 8.51 -15.07
CA ALA A 441 6.98 7.50 -14.01
C ALA A 441 8.08 6.41 -13.96
N ASP A 442 8.95 6.33 -14.98
CA ASP A 442 9.91 5.23 -15.19
C ASP A 442 10.87 4.97 -14.01
N ASN A 443 11.20 5.99 -13.25
CA ASN A 443 12.06 5.83 -12.07
C ASN A 443 11.45 4.89 -11.01
N VAL A 444 10.12 4.88 -10.87
CA VAL A 444 9.43 4.00 -9.93
C VAL A 444 9.34 2.58 -10.48
N SER A 445 9.06 2.44 -11.78
CA SER A 445 8.95 1.12 -12.41
C SER A 445 10.25 0.32 -12.34
N LYS A 446 11.39 0.97 -12.40
CA LYS A 446 12.73 0.34 -12.29
C LYS A 446 13.03 -0.23 -10.90
N GLU A 447 12.33 0.22 -9.86
CA GLU A 447 12.48 -0.29 -8.49
C GLU A 447 11.64 -1.53 -8.21
N LEU A 448 10.75 -1.89 -9.14
CA LEU A 448 9.85 -3.03 -9.03
C LEU A 448 10.39 -4.27 -9.77
N PRO A 449 10.04 -5.50 -9.34
CA PRO A 449 10.20 -6.68 -10.18
C PRO A 449 9.49 -6.51 -11.53
N VAL A 450 10.00 -7.17 -12.57
CA VAL A 450 9.57 -6.96 -13.97
C VAL A 450 8.06 -7.07 -14.14
N GLU A 451 7.43 -8.06 -13.49
CA GLU A 451 5.99 -8.31 -13.58
C GLU A 451 5.18 -7.12 -13.03
N TYR A 452 5.62 -6.53 -11.92
CA TYR A 452 4.97 -5.36 -11.29
C TYR A 452 5.29 -4.07 -12.04
N ALA A 453 6.47 -3.96 -12.62
CA ALA A 453 6.80 -2.85 -13.51
C ALA A 453 5.90 -2.85 -14.75
N VAL A 454 5.62 -4.03 -15.32
CA VAL A 454 4.67 -4.20 -16.44
C VAL A 454 3.26 -3.81 -16.00
N GLU A 455 2.79 -4.28 -14.83
CA GLU A 455 1.47 -3.94 -14.29
C GLU A 455 1.35 -2.41 -14.09
N MET A 456 2.32 -1.77 -13.47
CA MET A 456 2.32 -0.33 -13.25
C MET A 456 2.27 0.44 -14.58
N ASN A 457 3.08 0.05 -15.57
CA ASN A 457 3.07 0.68 -16.90
C ASN A 457 1.73 0.47 -17.62
N ASN A 458 1.10 -0.69 -17.43
CA ASN A 458 -0.23 -0.97 -17.96
C ASN A 458 -1.30 -0.08 -17.30
N LEU A 459 -1.24 0.11 -15.98
CA LEU A 459 -2.14 1.01 -15.24
C LEU A 459 -1.99 2.46 -15.72
N ILE A 460 -0.75 2.94 -15.91
CA ILE A 460 -0.51 4.28 -16.47
C ILE A 460 -1.14 4.41 -17.86
N ARG A 461 -0.96 3.43 -18.75
CA ARG A 461 -1.55 3.44 -20.08
C ARG A 461 -3.08 3.43 -20.05
N LEU A 462 -3.67 2.63 -19.13
CA LEU A 462 -5.13 2.59 -18.94
C LEU A 462 -5.69 3.95 -18.50
N GLU A 463 -5.01 4.58 -17.54
CA GLU A 463 -5.42 5.91 -17.08
C GLU A 463 -5.20 6.99 -18.16
N MET A 464 -4.27 6.79 -19.09
CA MET A 464 -4.07 7.69 -20.23
C MET A 464 -5.10 7.55 -21.35
N LYS A 465 -5.76 6.38 -21.51
CA LYS A 465 -6.84 6.20 -22.51
C LYS A 465 -7.99 7.16 -22.27
N GLY A 466 -8.55 7.68 -23.35
CA GLY A 466 -9.66 8.63 -23.30
C GLY A 466 -9.26 10.07 -22.93
N SER A 467 -8.01 10.44 -23.16
CA SER A 467 -7.50 11.80 -22.89
C SER A 467 -7.75 12.81 -24.01
N ILE A 468 -8.46 12.44 -25.05
CA ILE A 468 -8.88 13.34 -26.13
C ILE A 468 -10.41 13.42 -26.05
N GLY A 469 -10.92 14.49 -25.46
CA GLY A 469 -12.31 14.89 -25.42
C GLY A 469 -12.38 16.38 -25.18
#